data_2cddf4d1c9b6f7171669fd3449322277
#
_entry.id   2cddf4d1c9b6f7171669fd3449322277
#
_cell.length_a   1.000
_cell.length_b   1.000
_cell.length_c   1.000
_cell.angle_alpha   90.00
_cell.angle_beta   90.00
_cell.angle_gamma   90.00
#
_symmetry.space_group_name_H-M   'P 1'
#
loop_
_entity.id
_entity.type
_entity.pdbx_description
1 polymer ?
#
loop_
_entity_poly.entity_id
_entity_poly.type
_entity_poly.pdbx_seq_one_letter_code
_entity_poly.pdbx_strand_id
1 'polypeptide(L)'
;MKIQDLLQKNAMILSLNATNKADAISEMVQKLVDTGYVTDFDTFKDGILAREALTTTGLREGIAMPHSKNAAVKEAVVLFAKKDGGLDYESLDGQPTDLFFMIAAPDGANDTHLAALAELSKYLMKDGFADSLRTTTTPDQVLATFNAAEAATVEEAVAEINNDEDFVVAVTACTTGIAHTYMAEEALKKQAKELGVAIKVETNGASGIGNKLTAEDIKKAKGVIIAADKAVEMDRFDGKPLILKPVAAGIREPENLIKEALSGNLPTYKSTGQAQENESDEKLSIGKAFYKHLMSGVSSMLPFV
;
A
#
# COMPACT_ATOMS: atom_id res chain seq x y z
N MET A 1 6.19 -8.49 -8.41
CA MET A 1 5.69 -9.75 -7.82
C MET A 1 4.19 -9.57 -7.64
N LYS A 2 3.39 -10.50 -8.13
CA LYS A 2 1.93 -10.45 -7.97
C LYS A 2 1.54 -11.22 -6.71
N ILE A 3 0.51 -10.77 -6.01
CA ILE A 3 0.03 -11.48 -4.81
C ILE A 3 -0.47 -12.89 -5.14
N GLN A 4 -1.01 -13.09 -6.35
CA GLN A 4 -1.47 -14.38 -6.84
C GLN A 4 -0.35 -15.42 -6.92
N ASP A 5 0.92 -15.00 -7.11
CA ASP A 5 2.07 -15.89 -7.13
C ASP A 5 2.34 -16.50 -5.73
N LEU A 6 1.93 -15.79 -4.68
CA LEU A 6 2.07 -16.22 -3.27
C LEU A 6 0.83 -16.91 -2.72
N LEU A 7 -0.35 -16.70 -3.32
CA LEU A 7 -1.62 -17.32 -2.91
C LEU A 7 -1.72 -18.72 -3.51
N GLN A 8 -1.38 -19.72 -2.72
CA GLN A 8 -1.36 -21.12 -3.16
C GLN A 8 -2.66 -21.84 -2.77
N LYS A 9 -3.31 -22.53 -3.71
CA LYS A 9 -4.59 -23.23 -3.48
C LYS A 9 -4.51 -24.24 -2.33
N ASN A 10 -3.40 -24.95 -2.21
CA ASN A 10 -3.17 -25.94 -1.15
C ASN A 10 -2.97 -25.30 0.24
N ALA A 11 -2.65 -24.01 0.29
CA ALA A 11 -2.52 -23.23 1.52
C ALA A 11 -3.79 -22.42 1.85
N MET A 12 -4.97 -22.81 1.38
CA MET A 12 -6.24 -22.18 1.69
C MET A 12 -7.08 -23.00 2.67
N ILE A 13 -7.77 -22.30 3.59
CA ILE A 13 -8.74 -22.87 4.55
C ILE A 13 -10.06 -22.12 4.36
N LEU A 14 -11.02 -22.71 3.65
CA LEU A 14 -12.29 -22.04 3.35
C LEU A 14 -13.33 -22.16 4.48
N SER A 15 -13.04 -22.94 5.51
CA SER A 15 -13.87 -23.11 6.70
C SER A 15 -12.95 -23.36 7.91
N LEU A 16 -12.52 -22.29 8.55
CA LEU A 16 -11.68 -22.37 9.75
C LEU A 16 -12.51 -22.89 10.93
N ASN A 17 -11.98 -23.88 11.66
CA ASN A 17 -12.70 -24.47 12.81
C ASN A 17 -12.50 -23.69 14.09
N ALA A 18 -11.38 -22.99 14.22
CA ALA A 18 -11.01 -22.23 15.39
C ALA A 18 -12.13 -21.29 15.91
N THR A 19 -12.20 -21.12 17.22
CA THR A 19 -13.20 -20.26 17.87
C THR A 19 -12.58 -19.04 18.57
N ASN A 20 -11.27 -18.97 18.63
CA ASN A 20 -10.52 -17.86 19.22
C ASN A 20 -9.22 -17.62 18.43
N LYS A 21 -8.56 -16.49 18.70
CA LYS A 21 -7.34 -16.03 18.04
C LYS A 21 -6.19 -17.05 18.08
N ALA A 22 -5.92 -17.63 19.26
CA ALA A 22 -4.79 -18.54 19.43
C ALA A 22 -4.97 -19.84 18.64
N ASP A 23 -6.19 -20.37 18.62
CA ASP A 23 -6.52 -21.57 17.84
C ASP A 23 -6.52 -21.28 16.35
N ALA A 24 -7.00 -20.09 15.93
CA ALA A 24 -6.95 -19.68 14.52
C ALA A 24 -5.52 -19.58 13.99
N ILE A 25 -4.61 -18.96 14.76
CA ILE A 25 -3.19 -18.91 14.42
C ILE A 25 -2.64 -20.33 14.32
N SER A 26 -2.94 -21.20 15.29
CA SER A 26 -2.45 -22.59 15.33
C SER A 26 -2.94 -23.40 14.12
N GLU A 27 -4.23 -23.30 13.76
CA GLU A 27 -4.83 -24.02 12.62
C GLU A 27 -4.17 -23.55 11.29
N MET A 28 -3.97 -22.24 11.13
CA MET A 28 -3.31 -21.69 9.94
C MET A 28 -1.83 -22.10 9.85
N VAL A 29 -1.08 -22.05 10.96
CA VAL A 29 0.32 -22.51 11.01
C VAL A 29 0.41 -24.00 10.68
N GLN A 30 -0.48 -24.84 11.25
CA GLN A 30 -0.51 -26.27 10.97
C GLN A 30 -0.74 -26.54 9.48
N LYS A 31 -1.63 -25.77 8.85
CA LYS A 31 -1.85 -25.87 7.41
C LYS A 31 -0.60 -25.59 6.59
N LEU A 32 0.21 -24.59 6.98
CA LEU A 32 1.48 -24.29 6.30
C LEU A 32 2.53 -25.36 6.53
N VAL A 33 2.53 -26.03 7.69
CA VAL A 33 3.38 -27.20 7.95
C VAL A 33 2.95 -28.39 7.10
N ASP A 34 1.66 -28.72 7.07
CA ASP A 34 1.10 -29.85 6.31
C ASP A 34 1.35 -29.70 4.81
N THR A 35 1.39 -28.47 4.31
CA THR A 35 1.67 -28.18 2.90
C THR A 35 3.15 -27.98 2.58
N GLY A 36 4.00 -28.05 3.61
CA GLY A 36 5.46 -28.04 3.46
C GLY A 36 6.11 -26.67 3.28
N TYR A 37 5.37 -25.57 3.43
CA TYR A 37 5.89 -24.20 3.39
C TYR A 37 6.65 -23.85 4.67
N VAL A 38 6.22 -24.39 5.79
CA VAL A 38 6.85 -24.24 7.10
C VAL A 38 7.40 -25.58 7.57
N THR A 39 8.62 -25.59 8.08
CA THR A 39 9.33 -26.80 8.53
C THR A 39 9.15 -27.12 10.01
N ASP A 40 8.86 -26.10 10.81
CA ASP A 40 8.75 -26.20 12.26
C ASP A 40 7.58 -25.36 12.77
N PHE A 41 6.60 -26.04 13.35
CA PHE A 41 5.35 -25.45 13.82
C PHE A 41 5.57 -24.43 14.93
N ASP A 42 6.32 -24.82 15.97
CA ASP A 42 6.48 -24.00 17.17
C ASP A 42 7.29 -22.75 16.85
N THR A 43 8.40 -22.90 16.13
CA THR A 43 9.25 -21.77 15.71
C THR A 43 8.47 -20.75 14.91
N PHE A 44 7.63 -21.16 13.94
CA PHE A 44 6.87 -20.22 13.13
C PHE A 44 5.72 -19.60 13.91
N LYS A 45 5.00 -20.39 14.72
CA LYS A 45 3.93 -19.91 15.61
C LYS A 45 4.43 -18.85 16.56
N ASP A 46 5.57 -19.09 17.21
CA ASP A 46 6.19 -18.13 18.13
C ASP A 46 6.52 -16.81 17.43
N GLY A 47 7.00 -16.87 16.18
CA GLY A 47 7.24 -15.68 15.36
C GLY A 47 5.96 -14.88 15.07
N ILE A 48 4.84 -15.55 14.78
CA ILE A 48 3.53 -14.90 14.63
C ILE A 48 3.08 -14.28 15.96
N LEU A 49 3.16 -15.02 17.07
CA LEU A 49 2.75 -14.52 18.39
C LEU A 49 3.62 -13.35 18.87
N ALA A 50 4.92 -13.38 18.63
CA ALA A 50 5.81 -12.26 18.91
C ALA A 50 5.41 -10.99 18.12
N ARG A 51 4.97 -11.16 16.86
CA ARG A 51 4.45 -10.05 16.04
C ARG A 51 3.10 -9.54 16.57
N GLU A 52 2.20 -10.41 16.96
CA GLU A 52 0.90 -10.07 17.55
C GLU A 52 1.04 -9.32 18.89
N ALA A 53 2.06 -9.67 19.69
CA ALA A 53 2.34 -9.02 20.98
C ALA A 53 2.74 -7.54 20.85
N LEU A 54 3.26 -7.11 19.70
CA LEU A 54 3.60 -5.70 19.46
C LEU A 54 2.33 -4.85 19.25
N THR A 55 1.43 -5.36 18.45
CA THR A 55 0.10 -4.81 18.17
C THR A 55 -0.68 -5.84 17.38
N THR A 56 -1.98 -5.92 17.59
CA THR A 56 -2.82 -6.85 16.84
C THR A 56 -2.67 -6.65 15.32
N THR A 57 -2.68 -7.75 14.58
CA THR A 57 -2.77 -7.73 13.12
C THR A 57 -4.22 -7.85 12.61
N GLY A 58 -5.20 -7.90 13.51
CA GLY A 58 -6.61 -7.72 13.21
C GLY A 58 -6.86 -6.27 12.83
N LEU A 59 -7.31 -6.03 11.61
CA LEU A 59 -7.54 -4.71 11.05
C LEU A 59 -8.99 -4.25 11.30
N ARG A 60 -9.63 -3.72 10.27
CA ARG A 60 -11.05 -3.36 10.25
C ARG A 60 -11.80 -4.26 9.28
N GLU A 61 -13.12 -4.18 9.31
CA GLU A 61 -14.02 -4.86 8.35
C GLU A 61 -13.85 -6.39 8.32
N GLY A 62 -13.51 -6.97 9.47
CA GLY A 62 -13.42 -8.42 9.61
C GLY A 62 -12.14 -9.04 9.03
N ILE A 63 -11.07 -8.28 8.83
CA ILE A 63 -9.84 -8.74 8.19
C ILE A 63 -8.70 -8.82 9.20
N ALA A 64 -7.90 -9.90 9.14
CA ALA A 64 -6.63 -10.01 9.85
C ALA A 64 -5.49 -10.42 8.91
N MET A 65 -4.30 -9.89 9.18
CA MET A 65 -3.08 -10.15 8.41
C MET A 65 -1.94 -10.61 9.32
N PRO A 66 -2.03 -11.78 9.99
CA PRO A 66 -0.90 -12.32 10.75
C PRO A 66 0.29 -12.57 9.83
N HIS A 67 1.49 -12.18 10.27
CA HIS A 67 2.67 -12.29 9.43
C HIS A 67 3.94 -12.45 10.23
N SER A 68 4.88 -13.23 9.71
CA SER A 68 6.23 -13.39 10.29
C SER A 68 7.27 -13.70 9.22
N LYS A 69 8.48 -13.21 9.44
CA LYS A 69 9.69 -13.71 8.79
C LYS A 69 10.39 -14.67 9.75
N ASN A 70 10.73 -15.85 9.24
CA ASN A 70 11.23 -16.88 10.12
C ASN A 70 12.10 -17.91 9.37
N ALA A 71 13.13 -18.41 10.03
CA ALA A 71 14.01 -19.44 9.47
C ALA A 71 13.28 -20.77 9.19
N ALA A 72 12.14 -21.04 9.85
CA ALA A 72 11.32 -22.21 9.60
C ALA A 72 10.54 -22.14 8.27
N VAL A 73 10.51 -20.99 7.58
CA VAL A 73 9.82 -20.83 6.30
C VAL A 73 10.77 -21.17 5.15
N LYS A 74 10.37 -22.08 4.26
CA LYS A 74 11.16 -22.49 3.09
C LYS A 74 11.05 -21.49 1.94
N GLU A 75 9.83 -21.05 1.65
CA GLU A 75 9.52 -20.12 0.58
C GLU A 75 8.36 -19.22 0.99
N ALA A 76 8.31 -18.02 0.40
CA ALA A 76 7.27 -17.05 0.73
C ALA A 76 5.90 -17.56 0.26
N VAL A 77 4.90 -17.46 1.13
CA VAL A 77 3.52 -17.88 0.85
C VAL A 77 2.53 -17.00 1.60
N VAL A 78 1.36 -16.80 0.99
CA VAL A 78 0.18 -16.23 1.63
C VAL A 78 -0.87 -17.32 1.77
N LEU A 79 -1.19 -17.68 3.01
CA LEU A 79 -2.32 -18.52 3.34
C LEU A 79 -3.57 -17.64 3.43
N PHE A 80 -4.62 -18.03 2.74
CA PHE A 80 -5.96 -17.46 2.91
C PHE A 80 -6.82 -18.37 3.76
N ALA A 81 -7.49 -17.80 4.77
CA ALA A 81 -8.49 -18.53 5.55
C ALA A 81 -9.77 -17.71 5.73
N LYS A 82 -10.89 -18.43 5.84
CA LYS A 82 -12.22 -17.85 6.07
C LYS A 82 -12.92 -18.55 7.23
N LYS A 83 -13.63 -17.76 8.04
CA LYS A 83 -14.42 -18.22 9.17
C LYS A 83 -15.85 -17.68 9.07
N ASP A 84 -16.82 -18.54 8.83
CA ASP A 84 -18.22 -18.11 8.82
C ASP A 84 -18.64 -17.58 10.20
N GLY A 85 -19.23 -16.38 10.21
CA GLY A 85 -19.60 -15.67 11.42
C GLY A 85 -18.45 -15.00 12.17
N GLY A 86 -17.21 -15.16 11.70
CA GLY A 86 -16.03 -14.58 12.32
C GLY A 86 -15.68 -15.15 13.70
N LEU A 87 -14.57 -14.65 14.26
CA LEU A 87 -14.15 -14.91 15.65
C LEU A 87 -13.53 -13.63 16.23
N ASP A 88 -13.43 -13.56 17.56
CA ASP A 88 -12.71 -12.48 18.22
C ASP A 88 -11.22 -12.64 17.99
N TYR A 89 -10.67 -11.73 17.17
CA TYR A 89 -9.24 -11.64 16.85
C TYR A 89 -8.58 -10.43 17.51
N GLU A 90 -9.28 -9.75 18.41
CA GLU A 90 -8.81 -8.50 19.02
C GLU A 90 -8.55 -7.40 17.99
N SER A 91 -9.41 -7.33 16.97
CA SER A 91 -9.26 -6.39 15.86
C SER A 91 -9.36 -4.93 16.30
N LEU A 92 -8.71 -4.02 15.55
CA LEU A 92 -8.62 -2.58 15.87
C LEU A 92 -9.98 -1.87 15.97
N ASP A 93 -11.02 -2.41 15.33
CA ASP A 93 -12.39 -1.90 15.38
C ASP A 93 -13.30 -2.66 16.36
N GLY A 94 -12.76 -3.67 17.06
CA GLY A 94 -13.48 -4.51 17.98
C GLY A 94 -14.53 -5.42 17.33
N GLN A 95 -14.51 -5.56 16.00
CA GLN A 95 -15.44 -6.42 15.28
C GLN A 95 -14.87 -7.83 15.08
N PRO A 96 -15.72 -8.86 14.97
CA PRO A 96 -15.26 -10.20 14.64
C PRO A 96 -14.52 -10.25 13.31
N THR A 97 -13.46 -11.07 13.25
CA THR A 97 -12.66 -11.29 12.04
C THR A 97 -13.10 -12.56 11.34
N ASP A 98 -13.38 -12.47 10.04
CA ASP A 98 -13.85 -13.58 9.22
C ASP A 98 -12.93 -13.91 8.03
N LEU A 99 -12.02 -12.99 7.65
CA LEU A 99 -11.03 -13.17 6.59
C LEU A 99 -9.61 -13.05 7.16
N PHE A 100 -8.79 -14.05 6.88
CA PHE A 100 -7.41 -14.13 7.38
C PHE A 100 -6.43 -14.30 6.22
N PHE A 101 -5.34 -13.53 6.24
CA PHE A 101 -4.25 -13.63 5.30
C PHE A 101 -2.95 -13.80 6.07
N MET A 102 -2.52 -15.04 6.30
CA MET A 102 -1.26 -15.30 7.00
C MET A 102 -0.09 -15.25 5.99
N ILE A 103 0.84 -14.33 6.21
CA ILE A 103 2.02 -14.17 5.35
C ILE A 103 3.22 -14.80 6.03
N ALA A 104 3.79 -15.82 5.40
CA ALA A 104 5.02 -16.46 5.80
C ALA A 104 6.14 -16.13 4.81
N ALA A 105 7.28 -15.66 5.31
CA ALA A 105 8.44 -15.36 4.48
C ALA A 105 9.73 -15.91 5.11
N PRO A 106 10.70 -16.41 4.33
CA PRO A 106 12.01 -16.82 4.83
C PRO A 106 12.78 -15.66 5.48
N ASP A 107 13.67 -15.96 6.39
CA ASP A 107 14.64 -14.99 6.88
C ASP A 107 15.45 -14.40 5.72
N GLY A 108 15.67 -13.08 5.76
CA GLY A 108 16.39 -12.36 4.71
C GLY A 108 15.51 -11.92 3.51
N ALA A 109 14.26 -12.41 3.38
CA ALA A 109 13.33 -12.04 2.33
C ALA A 109 12.52 -10.75 2.67
N ASN A 110 13.21 -9.69 3.10
CA ASN A 110 12.56 -8.45 3.52
C ASN A 110 11.70 -7.82 2.42
N ASP A 111 12.23 -7.74 1.21
CA ASP A 111 11.54 -7.11 0.08
C ASP A 111 10.28 -7.90 -0.31
N THR A 112 10.36 -9.23 -0.30
CA THR A 112 9.21 -10.11 -0.60
C THR A 112 8.11 -9.99 0.45
N HIS A 113 8.47 -9.95 1.72
CA HIS A 113 7.52 -9.82 2.82
C HIS A 113 6.78 -8.47 2.78
N LEU A 114 7.52 -7.37 2.62
CA LEU A 114 6.94 -6.04 2.52
C LEU A 114 6.09 -5.87 1.26
N ALA A 115 6.55 -6.42 0.13
CA ALA A 115 5.81 -6.40 -1.11
C ALA A 115 4.49 -7.18 -1.01
N ALA A 116 4.48 -8.36 -0.36
CA ALA A 116 3.26 -9.14 -0.13
C ALA A 116 2.23 -8.35 0.70
N LEU A 117 2.67 -7.72 1.82
CA LEU A 117 1.82 -6.88 2.65
C LEU A 117 1.24 -5.70 1.87
N ALA A 118 2.07 -5.00 1.09
CA ALA A 118 1.66 -3.85 0.30
C ALA A 118 0.66 -4.22 -0.81
N GLU A 119 0.96 -5.29 -1.56
CA GLU A 119 0.08 -5.76 -2.62
C GLU A 119 -1.27 -6.24 -2.07
N LEU A 120 -1.28 -7.04 -1.00
CA LEU A 120 -2.51 -7.50 -0.38
C LEU A 120 -3.36 -6.34 0.12
N SER A 121 -2.75 -5.34 0.77
CA SER A 121 -3.44 -4.15 1.26
C SER A 121 -4.14 -3.39 0.14
N LYS A 122 -3.55 -3.28 -1.06
CA LYS A 122 -4.20 -2.63 -2.22
C LYS A 122 -5.50 -3.30 -2.63
N TYR A 123 -5.55 -4.64 -2.60
CA TYR A 123 -6.77 -5.37 -2.92
C TYR A 123 -7.83 -5.20 -1.83
N LEU A 124 -7.42 -5.31 -0.56
CA LEU A 124 -8.33 -5.24 0.59
C LEU A 124 -8.94 -3.84 0.79
N MET A 125 -8.31 -2.80 0.27
CA MET A 125 -8.85 -1.44 0.27
C MET A 125 -9.88 -1.17 -0.83
N LYS A 126 -10.06 -2.08 -1.80
CA LYS A 126 -11.06 -1.92 -2.86
C LYS A 126 -12.47 -2.20 -2.34
N ASP A 127 -13.40 -1.30 -2.64
CA ASP A 127 -14.81 -1.45 -2.26
C ASP A 127 -15.37 -2.79 -2.75
N GLY A 128 -15.99 -3.55 -1.85
CA GLY A 128 -16.64 -4.84 -2.15
C GLY A 128 -15.70 -6.02 -2.40
N PHE A 129 -14.37 -5.81 -2.39
CA PHE A 129 -13.43 -6.91 -2.62
C PHE A 129 -13.47 -7.95 -1.49
N ALA A 130 -13.45 -7.50 -0.23
CA ALA A 130 -13.57 -8.38 0.93
C ALA A 130 -14.91 -9.14 0.91
N ASP A 131 -16.01 -8.47 0.55
CA ASP A 131 -17.33 -9.11 0.44
C ASP A 131 -17.35 -10.19 -0.65
N SER A 132 -16.68 -9.94 -1.77
CA SER A 132 -16.53 -10.94 -2.83
C SER A 132 -15.79 -12.18 -2.33
N LEU A 133 -14.74 -12.02 -1.51
CA LEU A 133 -14.01 -13.15 -0.90
C LEU A 133 -14.86 -13.93 0.10
N ARG A 134 -15.73 -13.26 0.86
CA ARG A 134 -16.67 -13.91 1.81
C ARG A 134 -17.60 -14.90 1.10
N THR A 135 -17.99 -14.62 -0.13
CA THR A 135 -18.88 -15.48 -0.90
C THR A 135 -18.18 -16.67 -1.57
N THR A 136 -16.85 -16.72 -1.61
CA THR A 136 -16.11 -17.81 -2.26
C THR A 136 -16.26 -19.13 -1.50
N THR A 137 -16.37 -20.22 -2.24
CA THR A 137 -16.51 -21.58 -1.69
C THR A 137 -15.41 -22.54 -2.18
N THR A 138 -14.60 -22.10 -3.13
CA THR A 138 -13.47 -22.89 -3.66
C THR A 138 -12.21 -22.03 -3.78
N PRO A 139 -11.00 -22.64 -3.70
CA PRO A 139 -9.74 -21.93 -3.93
C PRO A 139 -9.66 -21.26 -5.31
N ASP A 140 -10.28 -21.85 -6.33
CA ASP A 140 -10.32 -21.26 -7.67
C ASP A 140 -11.13 -19.96 -7.70
N GLN A 141 -12.22 -19.88 -6.96
CA GLN A 141 -13.01 -18.65 -6.84
C GLN A 141 -12.23 -17.56 -6.11
N VAL A 142 -11.45 -17.91 -5.08
CA VAL A 142 -10.57 -16.95 -4.40
C VAL A 142 -9.58 -16.35 -5.38
N LEU A 143 -8.85 -17.17 -6.13
CA LEU A 143 -7.90 -16.69 -7.14
C LEU A 143 -8.59 -15.91 -8.27
N ALA A 144 -9.77 -16.34 -8.70
CA ALA A 144 -10.56 -15.62 -9.72
C ALA A 144 -10.97 -14.22 -9.24
N THR A 145 -11.29 -14.05 -7.94
CA THR A 145 -11.62 -12.75 -7.34
C THR A 145 -10.40 -11.80 -7.40
N PHE A 146 -9.21 -12.28 -7.08
CA PHE A 146 -7.97 -11.49 -7.21
C PHE A 146 -7.67 -11.14 -8.68
N ASN A 147 -7.82 -12.08 -9.60
CA ASN A 147 -7.58 -11.84 -11.02
C ASN A 147 -8.59 -10.83 -11.61
N ALA A 148 -9.85 -10.93 -11.24
CA ALA A 148 -10.88 -9.97 -11.66
C ALA A 148 -10.60 -8.55 -11.13
N ALA A 149 -10.16 -8.44 -9.87
CA ALA A 149 -9.80 -7.16 -9.29
C ALA A 149 -8.53 -6.55 -9.93
N GLU A 150 -7.59 -7.39 -10.40
CA GLU A 150 -6.43 -6.93 -11.18
C GLU A 150 -6.85 -6.44 -12.57
N ALA A 151 -7.70 -7.20 -13.26
CA ALA A 151 -8.22 -6.84 -14.59
C ALA A 151 -9.00 -5.50 -14.53
N ALA A 152 -9.86 -5.31 -13.53
CA ALA A 152 -10.60 -4.06 -13.32
C ALA A 152 -9.66 -2.87 -13.11
N THR A 153 -8.53 -3.06 -12.42
CA THR A 153 -7.53 -1.99 -12.26
C THR A 153 -6.88 -1.60 -13.58
N VAL A 154 -6.67 -2.57 -14.48
CA VAL A 154 -6.12 -2.32 -15.83
C VAL A 154 -7.16 -1.64 -16.71
N GLU A 155 -8.43 -2.05 -16.63
CA GLU A 155 -9.53 -1.42 -17.38
C GLU A 155 -9.82 0.00 -16.88
N GLU A 156 -9.77 0.25 -15.57
CA GLU A 156 -9.87 1.59 -14.98
C GLU A 156 -8.72 2.48 -15.47
N ALA A 157 -7.48 1.98 -15.50
CA ALA A 157 -6.33 2.71 -16.02
C ALA A 157 -6.45 3.03 -17.52
N VAL A 158 -7.14 2.20 -18.29
CA VAL A 158 -7.39 2.43 -19.73
C VAL A 158 -8.60 3.34 -19.95
N ALA A 159 -9.65 3.25 -19.11
CA ALA A 159 -10.83 4.11 -19.18
C ALA A 159 -10.53 5.56 -18.73
N GLU A 160 -9.56 5.75 -17.84
CA GLU A 160 -9.09 7.08 -17.40
C GLU A 160 -8.46 7.93 -18.55
N ILE A 161 -8.12 7.32 -19.70
CA ILE A 161 -7.47 8.01 -20.83
C ILE A 161 -8.46 8.67 -21.80
N ASN A 162 -9.77 8.42 -21.67
CA ASN A 162 -10.77 8.81 -22.70
C ASN A 162 -11.51 10.13 -22.44
N ASN A 163 -11.24 10.87 -21.37
CA ASN A 163 -11.79 12.22 -21.15
C ASN A 163 -10.68 13.27 -21.26
N ASP A 164 -10.42 13.73 -22.47
CA ASP A 164 -9.32 14.65 -22.82
C ASP A 164 -9.49 16.09 -22.26
N GLU A 165 -10.61 16.47 -21.63
CA GLU A 165 -10.83 17.86 -21.22
C GLU A 165 -10.38 18.20 -19.80
N ASP A 166 -10.44 17.27 -18.83
CA ASP A 166 -10.05 17.50 -17.43
C ASP A 166 -9.16 16.35 -16.89
N PHE A 167 -7.92 16.31 -17.35
CA PHE A 167 -6.94 15.31 -16.94
C PHE A 167 -5.89 15.89 -16.00
N VAL A 168 -5.68 15.24 -14.85
CA VAL A 168 -4.70 15.60 -13.83
C VAL A 168 -3.75 14.43 -13.58
N VAL A 169 -2.48 14.71 -13.32
CA VAL A 169 -1.53 13.69 -12.86
C VAL A 169 -1.11 13.96 -11.43
N ALA A 170 -0.86 12.89 -10.68
CA ALA A 170 -0.39 13.00 -9.32
C ALA A 170 0.79 12.08 -9.05
N VAL A 171 1.64 12.44 -8.08
CA VAL A 171 2.68 11.58 -7.51
C VAL A 171 2.50 11.53 -6.01
N THR A 172 2.42 10.32 -5.45
CA THR A 172 2.35 10.10 -4.02
C THR A 172 3.60 9.41 -3.51
N ALA A 173 4.16 9.89 -2.39
CA ALA A 173 5.34 9.31 -1.79
C ALA A 173 5.41 9.61 -0.28
N CYS A 174 5.73 8.62 0.56
CA CYS A 174 6.03 8.83 1.97
C CYS A 174 7.41 8.28 2.33
N THR A 175 7.93 8.68 3.48
CA THR A 175 9.27 8.25 3.93
C THR A 175 9.42 6.75 4.06
N THR A 176 8.39 6.05 4.54
CA THR A 176 8.34 4.59 4.65
C THR A 176 7.95 3.91 3.34
N GLY A 177 7.32 4.66 2.41
CA GLY A 177 6.87 4.15 1.10
C GLY A 177 5.72 3.13 1.17
N ILE A 178 4.98 3.01 2.30
CA ILE A 178 3.98 1.97 2.49
C ILE A 178 2.58 2.58 2.63
N ALA A 179 2.07 2.80 3.83
CA ALA A 179 0.66 3.10 4.06
C ALA A 179 0.20 4.44 3.44
N HIS A 180 0.85 5.55 3.78
CA HIS A 180 0.39 6.88 3.35
C HIS A 180 0.48 7.09 1.84
N THR A 181 1.45 6.46 1.16
CA THR A 181 1.59 6.53 -0.29
C THR A 181 0.35 6.00 -1.00
N TYR A 182 -0.11 4.81 -0.61
CA TYR A 182 -1.28 4.16 -1.21
C TYR A 182 -2.60 4.76 -0.75
N MET A 183 -2.69 5.18 0.51
CA MET A 183 -3.89 5.89 1.01
C MET A 183 -4.13 7.21 0.27
N ALA A 184 -3.07 7.95 -0.04
CA ALA A 184 -3.17 9.18 -0.82
C ALA A 184 -3.55 8.91 -2.29
N GLU A 185 -2.99 7.86 -2.91
CA GLU A 185 -3.39 7.40 -4.25
C GLU A 185 -4.89 7.12 -4.29
N GLU A 186 -5.39 6.28 -3.36
CA GLU A 186 -6.78 5.87 -3.32
C GLU A 186 -7.73 7.05 -3.08
N ALA A 187 -7.40 7.92 -2.11
CA ALA A 187 -8.20 9.10 -1.82
C ALA A 187 -8.29 10.05 -3.03
N LEU A 188 -7.18 10.27 -3.74
CA LEU A 188 -7.15 11.09 -4.96
C LEU A 188 -7.98 10.46 -6.08
N LYS A 189 -7.86 9.16 -6.32
CA LYS A 189 -8.63 8.45 -7.35
C LYS A 189 -10.13 8.45 -7.06
N LYS A 190 -10.51 8.14 -5.81
CA LYS A 190 -11.91 8.17 -5.38
C LYS A 190 -12.52 9.55 -5.59
N GLN A 191 -11.83 10.58 -5.14
CA GLN A 191 -12.34 11.95 -5.27
C GLN A 191 -12.39 12.43 -6.73
N ALA A 192 -11.43 12.07 -7.55
CA ALA A 192 -11.44 12.37 -8.98
C ALA A 192 -12.66 11.73 -9.67
N LYS A 193 -12.97 10.47 -9.35
CA LYS A 193 -14.16 9.77 -9.84
C LYS A 193 -15.46 10.49 -9.45
N GLU A 194 -15.57 10.95 -8.20
CA GLU A 194 -16.73 11.71 -7.71
C GLU A 194 -16.88 13.06 -8.43
N LEU A 195 -15.76 13.68 -8.80
CA LEU A 195 -15.73 14.95 -9.54
C LEU A 195 -15.87 14.79 -11.07
N GLY A 196 -15.85 13.55 -11.58
CA GLY A 196 -15.84 13.29 -13.03
C GLY A 196 -14.54 13.71 -13.72
N VAL A 197 -13.42 13.74 -13.00
CA VAL A 197 -12.09 14.15 -13.46
C VAL A 197 -11.23 12.94 -13.73
N ALA A 198 -10.57 12.88 -14.88
CA ALA A 198 -9.57 11.86 -15.16
C ALA A 198 -8.29 12.15 -14.37
N ILE A 199 -7.78 11.14 -13.65
CA ILE A 199 -6.53 11.25 -12.87
C ILE A 199 -5.64 10.02 -13.06
N LYS A 200 -4.34 10.24 -13.24
CA LYS A 200 -3.34 9.17 -13.16
C LYS A 200 -2.39 9.44 -12.01
N VAL A 201 -2.30 8.47 -11.08
CA VAL A 201 -1.49 8.61 -9.87
C VAL A 201 -0.30 7.65 -9.93
N GLU A 202 0.91 8.20 -9.91
CA GLU A 202 2.15 7.46 -9.72
C GLU A 202 2.43 7.31 -8.23
N THR A 203 2.76 6.11 -7.79
CA THR A 203 3.14 5.83 -6.41
C THR A 203 4.62 5.54 -6.30
N ASN A 204 5.34 6.28 -5.45
CA ASN A 204 6.73 6.00 -5.10
C ASN A 204 6.76 5.26 -3.75
N GLY A 205 6.41 3.96 -3.80
CA GLY A 205 6.31 3.08 -2.63
C GLY A 205 7.61 2.35 -2.29
N ALA A 206 7.56 1.50 -1.26
CA ALA A 206 8.67 0.63 -0.85
C ALA A 206 8.97 -0.46 -1.89
N SER A 207 7.95 -0.89 -2.64
CA SER A 207 8.06 -1.85 -3.74
C SER A 207 8.50 -1.23 -5.08
N GLY A 208 8.91 0.05 -5.08
CA GLY A 208 9.30 0.78 -6.28
C GLY A 208 8.24 1.76 -6.78
N ILE A 209 8.36 2.14 -8.05
CA ILE A 209 7.45 3.08 -8.70
C ILE A 209 6.29 2.29 -9.33
N GLY A 210 5.07 2.54 -8.84
CA GLY A 210 3.84 2.04 -9.45
C GLY A 210 3.20 3.06 -10.38
N ASN A 211 2.54 2.61 -11.43
CA ASN A 211 1.81 3.45 -12.41
C ASN A 211 2.62 4.64 -12.93
N LYS A 212 3.87 4.40 -13.30
CA LYS A 212 4.81 5.46 -13.72
C LYS A 212 4.17 6.38 -14.76
N LEU A 213 4.25 7.69 -14.51
CA LEU A 213 3.80 8.72 -15.44
C LEU A 213 4.72 8.78 -16.65
N THR A 214 4.14 8.74 -17.84
CA THR A 214 4.87 8.96 -19.11
C THR A 214 4.98 10.44 -19.42
N ALA A 215 5.90 10.80 -20.33
CA ALA A 215 6.00 12.17 -20.81
C ALA A 215 4.70 12.65 -21.50
N GLU A 216 3.94 11.72 -22.09
CA GLU A 216 2.67 12.01 -22.73
C GLU A 216 1.57 12.29 -21.68
N ASP A 217 1.50 11.52 -20.60
CA ASP A 217 0.60 11.78 -19.48
C ASP A 217 0.84 13.18 -18.90
N ILE A 218 2.11 13.48 -18.63
CA ILE A 218 2.51 14.78 -18.09
C ILE A 218 2.15 15.91 -19.07
N LYS A 219 2.39 15.71 -20.37
CA LYS A 219 2.08 16.70 -21.39
C LYS A 219 0.58 16.99 -21.48
N LYS A 220 -0.28 15.97 -21.43
CA LYS A 220 -1.74 16.09 -21.49
C LYS A 220 -2.35 16.71 -20.24
N ALA A 221 -1.74 16.48 -19.08
CA ALA A 221 -2.28 16.94 -17.81
C ALA A 221 -2.45 18.46 -17.73
N LYS A 222 -3.60 18.94 -17.24
CA LYS A 222 -3.86 20.35 -16.92
C LYS A 222 -3.05 20.83 -15.71
N GLY A 223 -2.86 19.97 -14.72
CA GLY A 223 -2.07 20.25 -13.52
C GLY A 223 -1.43 18.99 -12.93
N VAL A 224 -0.42 19.21 -12.10
CA VAL A 224 0.35 18.16 -11.42
C VAL A 224 0.20 18.30 -9.92
N ILE A 225 -0.13 17.21 -9.24
CA ILE A 225 -0.20 17.14 -7.78
C ILE A 225 1.00 16.31 -7.27
N ILE A 226 1.87 16.90 -6.49
CA ILE A 226 2.92 16.17 -5.77
C ILE A 226 2.54 16.13 -4.30
N ALA A 227 2.06 14.99 -3.82
CA ALA A 227 1.72 14.72 -2.44
C ALA A 227 2.81 13.81 -1.83
N ALA A 228 3.92 14.41 -1.37
CA ALA A 228 5.13 13.67 -1.04
C ALA A 228 5.87 14.20 0.18
N ASP A 229 6.37 13.26 1.03
CA ASP A 229 7.25 13.55 2.18
C ASP A 229 8.70 13.14 1.90
N LYS A 230 9.01 12.62 0.71
CA LYS A 230 10.36 12.32 0.24
C LYS A 230 10.60 12.92 -1.14
N ALA A 231 11.87 13.00 -1.54
CA ALA A 231 12.25 13.52 -2.85
C ALA A 231 11.60 12.72 -3.99
N VAL A 232 11.06 13.44 -4.97
CA VAL A 232 10.46 12.93 -6.20
C VAL A 232 11.27 13.49 -7.36
N GLU A 233 11.33 12.75 -8.47
CA GLU A 233 11.98 13.20 -9.71
C GLU A 233 11.18 14.36 -10.34
N MET A 234 11.55 15.58 -9.99
CA MET A 234 10.81 16.80 -10.33
C MET A 234 11.06 17.34 -11.73
N ASP A 235 12.24 17.10 -12.30
CA ASP A 235 12.68 17.69 -13.57
C ASP A 235 11.74 17.37 -14.75
N ARG A 236 11.09 16.21 -14.72
CA ARG A 236 10.12 15.77 -15.72
C ARG A 236 8.82 16.62 -15.76
N PHE A 237 8.59 17.44 -14.73
CA PHE A 237 7.43 18.34 -14.65
C PHE A 237 7.74 19.78 -15.04
N ASP A 238 8.90 20.04 -15.62
CA ASP A 238 9.29 21.38 -16.08
C ASP A 238 8.23 21.99 -17.01
N GLY A 239 7.87 23.25 -16.74
CA GLY A 239 6.84 23.96 -17.48
C GLY A 239 5.39 23.62 -17.13
N LYS A 240 5.14 22.74 -16.14
CA LYS A 240 3.77 22.37 -15.74
C LYS A 240 3.27 23.14 -14.52
N PRO A 241 1.95 23.51 -14.50
CA PRO A 241 1.29 23.97 -13.29
C PRO A 241 1.34 22.87 -12.23
N LEU A 242 1.87 23.16 -11.03
CA LEU A 242 2.19 22.14 -10.04
C LEU A 242 1.85 22.57 -8.62
N ILE A 243 1.23 21.64 -7.85
CA ILE A 243 1.03 21.72 -6.41
C ILE A 243 2.02 20.80 -5.72
N LEU A 244 2.74 21.31 -4.72
CA LEU A 244 3.58 20.49 -3.84
C LEU A 244 3.04 20.54 -2.42
N LYS A 245 2.65 19.38 -1.88
CA LYS A 245 2.10 19.22 -0.54
C LYS A 245 2.66 17.95 0.13
N PRO A 246 2.63 17.87 1.49
CA PRO A 246 2.89 16.62 2.19
C PRO A 246 1.90 15.52 1.76
N VAL A 247 2.32 14.24 1.84
CA VAL A 247 1.46 13.09 1.48
C VAL A 247 0.13 13.07 2.23
N ALA A 248 0.12 13.55 3.48
CA ALA A 248 -1.09 13.65 4.30
C ALA A 248 -2.17 14.56 3.70
N ALA A 249 -1.81 15.57 2.90
CA ALA A 249 -2.77 16.40 2.20
C ALA A 249 -3.53 15.63 1.11
N GLY A 250 -2.85 14.71 0.40
CA GLY A 250 -3.48 13.82 -0.56
C GLY A 250 -4.54 12.91 0.06
N ILE A 251 -4.44 12.62 1.37
CA ILE A 251 -5.42 11.81 2.10
C ILE A 251 -6.57 12.68 2.64
N ARG A 252 -6.25 13.86 3.20
CA ARG A 252 -7.20 14.66 3.97
C ARG A 252 -8.03 15.63 3.13
N GLU A 253 -7.46 16.14 2.05
CA GLU A 253 -8.05 17.19 1.21
C GLU A 253 -7.91 16.92 -0.29
N PRO A 254 -8.17 15.68 -0.78
CA PRO A 254 -7.98 15.31 -2.17
C PRO A 254 -8.84 16.16 -3.12
N GLU A 255 -10.05 16.51 -2.71
CA GLU A 255 -10.97 17.37 -3.47
C GLU A 255 -10.36 18.75 -3.78
N ASN A 256 -9.79 19.39 -2.76
CA ASN A 256 -9.17 20.70 -2.90
C ASN A 256 -7.97 20.63 -3.85
N LEU A 257 -7.13 19.59 -3.72
CA LEU A 257 -5.95 19.40 -4.57
C LEU A 257 -6.35 19.23 -6.05
N ILE A 258 -7.38 18.44 -6.34
CA ILE A 258 -7.86 18.21 -7.71
C ILE A 258 -8.44 19.48 -8.30
N LYS A 259 -9.30 20.20 -7.56
CA LYS A 259 -9.89 21.46 -8.00
C LYS A 259 -8.82 22.53 -8.24
N GLU A 260 -7.84 22.62 -7.38
CA GLU A 260 -6.71 23.55 -7.52
C GLU A 260 -5.84 23.19 -8.73
N ALA A 261 -5.60 21.90 -8.99
CA ALA A 261 -4.86 21.39 -10.15
C ALA A 261 -5.56 21.75 -11.48
N LEU A 262 -6.89 21.80 -11.48
CA LEU A 262 -7.70 22.13 -12.64
C LEU A 262 -7.91 23.65 -12.84
N SER A 263 -7.69 24.45 -11.80
CA SER A 263 -8.03 25.89 -11.79
C SER A 263 -7.25 26.74 -12.79
N GLY A 264 -6.10 26.24 -13.28
CA GLY A 264 -5.19 27.00 -14.13
C GLY A 264 -4.41 28.13 -13.43
N ASN A 265 -4.60 28.29 -12.11
CA ASN A 265 -3.97 29.38 -11.33
C ASN A 265 -2.72 28.93 -10.56
N LEU A 266 -2.19 27.74 -10.85
CA LEU A 266 -1.02 27.21 -10.19
C LEU A 266 0.28 27.84 -10.70
N PRO A 267 1.30 27.96 -9.84
CA PRO A 267 2.62 28.34 -10.28
C PRO A 267 3.19 27.27 -11.23
N THR A 268 3.74 27.73 -12.34
CA THR A 268 4.43 26.84 -13.26
C THR A 268 5.76 26.43 -12.67
N TYR A 269 5.99 25.14 -12.52
CA TYR A 269 7.26 24.61 -12.06
C TYR A 269 8.35 24.84 -13.11
N LYS A 270 9.50 25.34 -12.68
CA LYS A 270 10.69 25.49 -13.51
C LYS A 270 11.81 24.65 -12.93
N SER A 271 12.27 23.66 -13.68
CA SER A 271 13.46 22.89 -13.34
C SER A 271 14.69 23.80 -13.40
N THR A 272 15.44 23.88 -12.31
CA THR A 272 16.66 24.67 -12.25
C THR A 272 17.88 23.98 -12.87
N GLY A 273 17.67 22.83 -13.51
CA GLY A 273 18.70 22.14 -14.33
C GLY A 273 20.03 21.86 -13.65
N GLN A 274 20.04 21.66 -12.32
CA GLN A 274 21.25 21.29 -11.58
C GLN A 274 20.96 20.10 -10.67
N ALA A 275 21.65 19.00 -10.95
CA ALA A 275 22.05 18.09 -9.89
C ALA A 275 22.81 18.91 -8.85
N GLN A 276 22.20 19.24 -7.72
CA GLN A 276 22.90 19.97 -6.65
C GLN A 276 23.77 19.00 -5.87
N GLU A 277 25.02 18.95 -6.29
CA GLU A 277 26.13 18.96 -5.34
C GLU A 277 26.38 20.41 -4.94
N ASN A 278 26.29 20.67 -3.63
CA ASN A 278 26.99 21.66 -2.82
C ASN A 278 26.83 23.18 -3.03
N GLU A 279 26.52 23.77 -1.87
CA GLU A 279 27.02 25.04 -1.31
C GLU A 279 26.71 26.35 -2.04
N SER A 280 25.83 27.11 -1.43
CA SER A 280 26.19 28.50 -1.06
C SER A 280 25.11 29.16 -0.20
N ASP A 281 25.58 29.88 0.81
CA ASP A 281 24.89 30.70 1.76
C ASP A 281 23.89 31.68 1.15
N GLU A 282 22.62 31.56 1.51
CA GLU A 282 21.72 32.70 1.61
C GLU A 282 20.84 32.59 2.86
N LYS A 283 20.77 33.69 3.58
CA LYS A 283 20.16 33.89 4.89
C LYS A 283 18.78 33.21 4.99
N LEU A 284 18.75 32.00 5.49
CA LEU A 284 17.54 31.28 5.88
C LEU A 284 17.02 31.90 7.19
N SER A 285 15.74 32.27 7.20
CA SER A 285 15.06 32.68 8.43
C SER A 285 15.26 31.58 9.50
N ILE A 286 15.51 32.01 10.74
CA ILE A 286 15.86 31.17 11.90
C ILE A 286 14.90 29.97 12.07
N GLY A 287 13.62 30.10 11.69
CA GLY A 287 12.63 29.02 11.73
C GLY A 287 12.84 27.89 10.71
N LYS A 288 13.32 28.21 9.49
CA LYS A 288 13.60 27.20 8.47
C LYS A 288 14.90 26.43 8.74
N ALA A 289 15.90 27.11 9.29
CA ALA A 289 17.16 26.48 9.70
C ALA A 289 16.92 25.50 10.88
N PHE A 290 16.09 25.88 11.85
CA PHE A 290 15.74 25.03 12.98
C PHE A 290 14.99 23.76 12.55
N TYR A 291 14.04 23.89 11.62
CA TYR A 291 13.29 22.75 11.08
C TYR A 291 14.18 21.78 10.28
N LYS A 292 15.12 22.30 9.49
CA LYS A 292 16.07 21.50 8.72
C LYS A 292 17.03 20.71 9.63
N HIS A 293 17.51 21.33 10.72
CA HIS A 293 18.38 20.68 11.70
C HIS A 293 17.64 19.64 12.56
N LEU A 294 16.36 19.89 12.90
CA LEU A 294 15.54 18.94 13.65
C LEU A 294 15.27 17.66 12.84
N MET A 295 14.95 17.81 11.55
CA MET A 295 14.70 16.66 10.66
C MET A 295 15.96 15.88 10.31
N SER A 296 17.11 16.56 10.16
CA SER A 296 18.40 15.90 9.95
C SER A 296 18.86 15.13 11.19
N GLY A 297 18.59 15.65 12.39
CA GLY A 297 18.94 14.99 13.66
C GLY A 297 18.14 13.72 13.95
N VAL A 298 16.86 13.70 13.58
CA VAL A 298 15.99 12.52 13.77
C VAL A 298 16.37 11.37 12.83
N SER A 299 16.83 11.66 11.62
CA SER A 299 17.29 10.63 10.67
C SER A 299 18.61 9.96 11.07
N SER A 300 19.42 10.61 11.91
CA SER A 300 20.70 10.06 12.37
C SER A 300 20.62 9.35 13.72
N MET A 301 19.45 9.28 14.33
CA MET A 301 19.22 8.66 15.66
C MET A 301 18.46 7.33 15.60
N LEU A 302 18.51 6.60 14.50
CA LEU A 302 18.16 5.19 14.49
C LEU A 302 19.44 4.36 14.71
N PRO A 303 19.80 4.01 15.96
CA PRO A 303 20.85 3.04 16.20
C PRO A 303 20.26 1.64 16.07
N PHE A 304 20.97 0.83 15.34
CA PHE A 304 21.15 -0.60 15.54
C PHE A 304 20.55 -1.17 16.84
N VAL A 305 19.46 -1.92 16.74
CA VAL A 305 19.22 -3.15 17.51
C VAL A 305 18.57 -4.16 16.58
#